data_ab32f28d1cefc3daa09f89af9818f931
#
_entry.id   ab32f28d1cefc3daa09f89af9818f931
#
_cell.length_a   1.000
_cell.length_b   1.000
_cell.length_c   1.000
_cell.angle_alpha   90.00
_cell.angle_beta   90.00
_cell.angle_gamma   90.00
#
_symmetry.space_group_name_H-M   'P 1'
#
loop_
_entity.id
_entity.type
_entity.pdbx_description
1 polymer ?
#
loop_
_entity_poly.entity_id
_entity_poly.type
_entity_poly.pdbx_seq_one_letter_code
_entity_poly.pdbx_strand_id
1 'polypeptide(L)'
;MYKAVLFDLDGTLTDTLQDIADAMNRALRLHGLPEWPVDAYRYLVGDGAKKLAERAVRDRTDLQLSVLTEYQAYYERHTLVSTRPYDGVPALLTALQARGLRLGVLSNKPDADTRGVVQHFFPQIDWAVVRGQVEGVPVKPDPAGALLAAAQMGVDPAEVLYLGDTAVDMHTAVRAGMYPIGALWGFRTAEELRESGAQHLAESPEMLENWILNVTNL
;
A
#
# COMPACT_ATOMS: atom_id res chain seq x y z
N MET A 1 20.50 1.36 -13.78
CA MET A 1 20.54 2.26 -12.59
C MET A 1 19.11 2.67 -12.26
N TYR A 2 18.70 2.55 -11.01
CA TYR A 2 17.33 2.91 -10.62
C TYR A 2 17.14 4.43 -10.57
N LYS A 3 15.98 4.90 -11.04
CA LYS A 3 15.64 6.33 -11.18
C LYS A 3 14.38 6.72 -10.40
N ALA A 4 13.59 5.73 -9.95
CA ALA A 4 12.34 5.96 -9.24
C ALA A 4 12.10 4.91 -8.17
N VAL A 5 11.28 5.29 -7.18
CA VAL A 5 10.72 4.37 -6.19
C VAL A 5 9.21 4.50 -6.20
N LEU A 6 8.53 3.37 -6.38
CA LEU A 6 7.07 3.26 -6.31
C LEU A 6 6.72 2.54 -5.01
N PHE A 7 5.88 3.15 -4.20
CA PHE A 7 5.50 2.67 -2.87
C PHE A 7 4.05 2.22 -2.84
N ASP A 8 3.76 1.13 -2.13
CA ASP A 8 2.42 0.94 -1.59
C ASP A 8 2.17 1.93 -0.44
N LEU A 9 0.92 2.06 0.01
CA LEU A 9 0.51 2.98 1.05
C LEU A 9 0.24 2.28 2.38
N ASP A 10 -0.82 1.45 2.43
CA ASP A 10 -1.32 0.83 3.65
C ASP A 10 -0.40 -0.34 4.07
N GLY A 11 0.28 -0.23 5.21
CA GLY A 11 1.29 -1.20 5.67
C GLY A 11 2.71 -0.91 5.19
N THR A 12 2.89 0.04 4.28
CA THR A 12 4.20 0.42 3.73
C THR A 12 4.61 1.83 4.12
N LEU A 13 3.89 2.85 3.69
CA LEU A 13 4.14 4.25 4.09
C LEU A 13 3.43 4.61 5.39
N THR A 14 2.22 4.07 5.59
CA THR A 14 1.36 4.37 6.74
C THR A 14 0.83 3.11 7.41
N ASP A 15 0.79 3.13 8.75
CA ASP A 15 0.06 2.15 9.56
C ASP A 15 -1.41 2.59 9.62
N THR A 16 -2.23 1.91 8.82
CA THR A 16 -3.67 2.18 8.67
C THR A 16 -4.54 1.10 9.30
N LEU A 17 -3.92 0.10 9.92
CA LEU A 17 -4.61 -1.13 10.32
C LEU A 17 -5.77 -0.87 11.27
N GLN A 18 -5.58 0.02 12.27
CA GLN A 18 -6.59 0.32 13.27
C GLN A 18 -7.83 0.96 12.65
N ASP A 19 -7.65 2.00 11.82
CA ASP A 19 -8.78 2.72 11.21
C ASP A 19 -9.56 1.81 10.24
N ILE A 20 -8.87 0.93 9.51
CA ILE A 20 -9.51 -0.09 8.65
C ILE A 20 -10.31 -1.07 9.50
N ALA A 21 -9.72 -1.58 10.60
CA ALA A 21 -10.37 -2.52 11.49
C ALA A 21 -11.60 -1.93 12.18
N ASP A 22 -11.50 -0.71 12.70
CA ASP A 22 -12.60 -0.02 13.37
C ASP A 22 -13.78 0.23 12.42
N ALA A 23 -13.49 0.67 11.20
CA ALA A 23 -14.51 0.91 10.19
C ALA A 23 -15.22 -0.39 9.77
N MET A 24 -14.47 -1.46 9.51
CA MET A 24 -15.04 -2.73 9.10
C MET A 24 -15.79 -3.40 10.25
N ASN A 25 -15.26 -3.40 11.47
CA ASN A 25 -15.95 -3.95 12.64
C ASN A 25 -17.24 -3.19 12.95
N ARG A 26 -17.25 -1.85 12.75
CA ARG A 26 -18.49 -1.09 12.83
C ARG A 26 -19.52 -1.56 11.80
N ALA A 27 -19.11 -1.75 10.55
CA ALA A 27 -20.00 -2.24 9.49
C ALA A 27 -20.53 -3.65 9.81
N LEU A 28 -19.68 -4.57 10.28
CA LEU A 28 -20.08 -5.92 10.70
C LEU A 28 -21.10 -5.86 11.83
N ARG A 29 -20.88 -5.04 12.85
CA ARG A 29 -21.77 -4.88 14.01
C ARG A 29 -23.16 -4.37 13.61
N LEU A 30 -23.25 -3.43 12.66
CA LEU A 30 -24.52 -2.94 12.13
C LEU A 30 -25.37 -4.03 11.46
N HIS A 31 -24.70 -5.07 10.94
CA HIS A 31 -25.35 -6.23 10.32
C HIS A 31 -25.45 -7.45 11.26
N GLY A 32 -25.18 -7.29 12.56
CA GLY A 32 -25.24 -8.37 13.54
C GLY A 32 -24.19 -9.46 13.33
N LEU A 33 -23.08 -9.13 12.64
CA LEU A 33 -21.98 -10.05 12.39
C LEU A 33 -20.90 -9.92 13.49
N PRO A 34 -20.20 -11.02 13.81
CA PRO A 34 -19.10 -10.97 14.76
C PRO A 34 -17.93 -10.17 14.21
N GLU A 35 -17.35 -9.36 15.09
CA GLU A 35 -16.16 -8.56 14.81
C GLU A 35 -14.90 -9.44 14.67
N TRP A 36 -13.88 -8.90 14.04
CA TRP A 36 -12.55 -9.48 13.98
C TRP A 36 -11.60 -8.74 14.94
N PRO A 37 -10.66 -9.44 15.60
CA PRO A 37 -9.59 -8.76 16.31
C PRO A 37 -8.74 -7.96 15.33
N VAL A 38 -8.20 -6.81 15.78
CA VAL A 38 -7.45 -5.88 14.91
C VAL A 38 -6.30 -6.59 14.18
N ASP A 39 -5.53 -7.43 14.88
CA ASP A 39 -4.40 -8.14 14.27
C ASP A 39 -4.81 -9.09 13.13
N ALA A 40 -6.04 -9.60 13.12
CA ALA A 40 -6.53 -10.43 12.02
C ALA A 40 -6.64 -9.64 10.71
N TYR A 41 -6.84 -8.33 10.79
CA TYR A 41 -6.93 -7.47 9.62
C TYR A 41 -5.64 -7.46 8.80
N ARG A 42 -4.48 -7.75 9.39
CA ARG A 42 -3.23 -7.93 8.64
C ARG A 42 -3.39 -8.90 7.46
N TYR A 43 -4.23 -9.92 7.60
CA TYR A 43 -4.48 -10.95 6.58
C TYR A 43 -5.77 -10.72 5.77
N LEU A 44 -6.62 -9.80 6.20
CA LEU A 44 -7.86 -9.47 5.47
C LEU A 44 -7.62 -8.38 4.41
N VAL A 45 -6.67 -7.45 4.67
CA VAL A 45 -6.32 -6.31 3.80
C VAL A 45 -5.29 -6.66 2.72
N GLY A 46 -5.09 -5.72 1.77
CA GLY A 46 -4.11 -5.78 0.69
C GLY A 46 -4.73 -5.82 -0.72
N ASP A 47 -5.88 -6.49 -0.88
CA ASP A 47 -6.55 -6.68 -2.18
C ASP A 47 -7.72 -5.69 -2.43
N GLY A 48 -7.77 -4.60 -1.66
CA GLY A 48 -8.80 -3.58 -1.76
C GLY A 48 -10.08 -3.86 -0.96
N ALA A 49 -10.93 -2.84 -0.85
CA ALA A 49 -12.10 -2.84 0.03
C ALA A 49 -13.12 -3.95 -0.26
N LYS A 50 -13.29 -4.29 -1.54
CA LYS A 50 -14.24 -5.35 -1.96
C LYS A 50 -13.81 -6.73 -1.42
N LYS A 51 -12.52 -7.06 -1.52
CA LYS A 51 -11.97 -8.31 -0.99
C LYS A 51 -11.92 -8.32 0.53
N LEU A 52 -11.65 -7.17 1.14
CA LEU A 52 -11.74 -7.01 2.58
C LEU A 52 -13.15 -7.34 3.08
N ALA A 53 -14.19 -6.77 2.49
CA ALA A 53 -15.57 -7.05 2.87
C ALA A 53 -15.95 -8.53 2.63
N GLU A 54 -15.55 -9.11 1.50
CA GLU A 54 -15.75 -10.54 1.19
C GLU A 54 -15.19 -11.46 2.28
N ARG A 55 -13.94 -11.21 2.71
CA ARG A 55 -13.29 -11.98 3.76
C ARG A 55 -13.92 -11.73 5.14
N ALA A 56 -14.29 -10.48 5.41
CA ALA A 56 -14.80 -10.07 6.71
C ALA A 56 -16.17 -10.69 7.03
N VAL A 57 -17.07 -10.83 6.05
CA VAL A 57 -18.41 -11.40 6.25
C VAL A 57 -18.41 -12.93 6.41
N ARG A 58 -17.27 -13.60 6.19
CA ARG A 58 -17.15 -15.08 6.27
C ARG A 58 -18.17 -15.76 5.35
N ASP A 59 -19.02 -16.63 5.88
CA ASP A 59 -20.03 -17.37 5.11
C ASP A 59 -21.27 -16.52 4.73
N ARG A 60 -21.38 -15.30 5.26
CA ARG A 60 -22.51 -14.38 5.01
C ARG A 60 -22.31 -13.54 3.76
N THR A 61 -22.05 -14.21 2.63
CA THR A 61 -21.81 -13.56 1.32
C THR A 61 -23.00 -12.70 0.84
N ASP A 62 -24.21 -13.01 1.33
CA ASP A 62 -25.44 -12.23 1.12
C ASP A 62 -25.32 -10.79 1.68
N LEU A 63 -24.48 -10.56 2.69
CA LEU A 63 -24.27 -9.25 3.34
C LEU A 63 -23.05 -8.50 2.81
N GLN A 64 -22.25 -9.09 1.91
CA GLN A 64 -21.00 -8.49 1.44
C GLN A 64 -21.18 -7.06 0.92
N LEU A 65 -22.18 -6.83 0.08
CA LEU A 65 -22.37 -5.50 -0.54
C LEU A 65 -22.82 -4.45 0.48
N SER A 66 -23.72 -4.80 1.40
CA SER A 66 -24.20 -3.87 2.43
C SER A 66 -23.09 -3.54 3.43
N VAL A 67 -22.32 -4.54 3.86
CA VAL A 67 -21.14 -4.32 4.73
C VAL A 67 -20.10 -3.45 4.04
N LEU A 68 -19.80 -3.69 2.76
CA LEU A 68 -18.89 -2.85 1.97
C LEU A 68 -19.35 -1.39 1.91
N THR A 69 -20.64 -1.16 1.66
CA THR A 69 -21.22 0.19 1.58
C THR A 69 -21.08 0.93 2.92
N GLU A 70 -21.44 0.26 4.02
CA GLU A 70 -21.31 0.86 5.38
C GLU A 70 -19.85 1.11 5.75
N TYR A 71 -18.94 0.17 5.40
CA TYR A 71 -17.51 0.34 5.59
C TYR A 71 -17.00 1.59 4.86
N GLN A 72 -17.27 1.71 3.56
CA GLN A 72 -16.79 2.82 2.74
C GLN A 72 -17.32 4.17 3.25
N ALA A 73 -18.63 4.27 3.53
CA ALA A 73 -19.25 5.48 4.02
C ALA A 73 -18.69 5.96 5.37
N TYR A 74 -18.28 5.04 6.24
CA TYR A 74 -17.66 5.38 7.52
C TYR A 74 -16.16 5.67 7.34
N TYR A 75 -15.45 4.82 6.63
CA TYR A 75 -14.00 4.91 6.46
C TYR A 75 -13.57 6.22 5.79
N GLU A 76 -14.28 6.67 4.74
CA GLU A 76 -14.03 7.95 4.06
C GLU A 76 -13.88 9.14 5.03
N ARG A 77 -14.61 9.13 6.15
CA ARG A 77 -14.59 10.19 7.16
C ARG A 77 -13.67 9.93 8.35
N HIS A 78 -13.08 8.72 8.43
CA HIS A 78 -12.29 8.25 9.58
C HIS A 78 -10.96 7.62 9.17
N THR A 79 -10.41 8.02 8.02
CA THR A 79 -9.14 7.48 7.49
C THR A 79 -7.89 7.99 8.22
N LEU A 80 -8.02 8.99 9.09
CA LEU A 80 -6.92 9.71 9.73
C LEU A 80 -7.08 9.78 11.27
N VAL A 81 -7.80 8.84 11.88
CA VAL A 81 -8.04 8.83 13.33
C VAL A 81 -6.84 8.24 14.07
N SER A 82 -6.44 7.04 13.69
CA SER A 82 -5.30 6.29 14.25
C SER A 82 -4.17 6.12 13.25
N THR A 83 -4.44 6.34 11.96
CA THR A 83 -3.46 6.25 10.88
C THR A 83 -2.29 7.20 11.11
N ARG A 84 -1.08 6.71 10.92
CA ARG A 84 0.16 7.48 11.04
C ARG A 84 1.23 6.93 10.10
N PRO A 85 2.22 7.74 9.68
CA PRO A 85 3.42 7.22 9.01
C PRO A 85 4.15 6.21 9.89
N TYR A 86 4.75 5.19 9.28
CA TYR A 86 5.73 4.38 10.01
C TYR A 86 6.96 5.22 10.39
N ASP A 87 7.56 4.90 11.53
CA ASP A 87 8.76 5.57 12.01
C ASP A 87 9.87 5.47 10.96
N GLY A 88 10.53 6.61 10.67
CA GLY A 88 11.58 6.71 9.66
C GLY A 88 11.11 6.92 8.22
N VAL A 89 9.84 6.63 7.88
CA VAL A 89 9.33 6.83 6.50
C VAL A 89 9.44 8.28 6.03
N PRO A 90 9.06 9.31 6.81
CA PRO A 90 9.20 10.69 6.36
C PRO A 90 10.66 11.08 6.05
N ALA A 91 11.62 10.56 6.85
CA ALA A 91 13.05 10.80 6.64
C ALA A 91 13.53 10.11 5.35
N LEU A 92 13.18 8.83 5.16
CA LEU A 92 13.46 8.07 3.93
C LEU A 92 12.98 8.82 2.68
N LEU A 93 11.71 9.24 2.65
CA LEU A 93 11.14 9.95 1.48
C LEU A 93 11.92 11.24 1.17
N THR A 94 12.24 12.01 2.21
CA THR A 94 13.01 13.24 2.08
C THR A 94 14.42 12.98 1.52
N ALA A 95 15.10 11.94 2.02
CA ALA A 95 16.44 11.57 1.58
C ALA A 95 16.44 11.09 0.11
N LEU A 96 15.47 10.26 -0.28
CA LEU A 96 15.35 9.77 -1.66
C LEU A 96 15.04 10.92 -2.65
N GLN A 97 14.16 11.84 -2.26
CA GLN A 97 13.86 13.05 -3.06
C GLN A 97 15.11 13.94 -3.22
N ALA A 98 15.86 14.16 -2.14
CA ALA A 98 17.09 14.97 -2.17
C ALA A 98 18.18 14.38 -3.09
N ARG A 99 18.12 13.07 -3.36
CA ARG A 99 18.99 12.37 -4.32
C ARG A 99 18.44 12.35 -5.74
N GLY A 100 17.33 13.03 -6.01
CA GLY A 100 16.75 13.16 -7.33
C GLY A 100 15.98 11.95 -7.82
N LEU A 101 15.67 10.98 -6.95
CA LEU A 101 14.78 9.87 -7.29
C LEU A 101 13.34 10.38 -7.44
N ARG A 102 12.65 9.90 -8.46
CA ARG A 102 11.21 10.16 -8.64
C ARG A 102 10.41 9.25 -7.72
N LEU A 103 9.53 9.84 -6.92
CA LEU A 103 8.73 9.09 -5.95
C LEU A 103 7.29 8.97 -6.43
N GLY A 104 6.71 7.79 -6.26
CA GLY A 104 5.32 7.51 -6.60
C GLY A 104 4.62 6.63 -5.59
N VAL A 105 3.30 6.71 -5.55
CA VAL A 105 2.42 5.85 -4.72
C VAL A 105 1.46 5.10 -5.60
N LEU A 106 1.31 3.78 -5.35
CA LEU A 106 0.31 2.92 -5.98
C LEU A 106 -0.39 2.06 -4.93
N SER A 107 -1.68 2.27 -4.72
CA SER A 107 -2.46 1.55 -3.72
C SER A 107 -3.75 0.94 -4.30
N ASN A 108 -4.22 -0.17 -3.69
CA ASN A 108 -5.54 -0.74 -3.92
C ASN A 108 -6.66 -0.03 -3.13
N LYS A 109 -6.30 0.98 -2.33
CA LYS A 109 -7.23 1.91 -1.69
C LYS A 109 -7.88 2.83 -2.74
N PRO A 110 -9.15 3.27 -2.59
CA PRO A 110 -9.77 4.27 -3.47
C PRO A 110 -8.86 5.49 -3.70
N ASP A 111 -8.85 6.03 -4.93
CA ASP A 111 -7.92 7.11 -5.32
C ASP A 111 -8.06 8.38 -4.46
N ALA A 112 -9.30 8.77 -4.15
CA ALA A 112 -9.56 9.92 -3.29
C ALA A 112 -8.95 9.74 -1.88
N ASP A 113 -9.15 8.56 -1.26
CA ASP A 113 -8.60 8.25 0.06
C ASP A 113 -7.06 8.17 0.01
N THR A 114 -6.51 7.55 -1.04
CA THR A 114 -5.05 7.47 -1.24
C THR A 114 -4.44 8.87 -1.28
N ARG A 115 -4.99 9.76 -2.11
CA ARG A 115 -4.53 11.15 -2.23
C ARG A 115 -4.69 11.92 -0.92
N GLY A 116 -5.81 11.73 -0.22
CA GLY A 116 -6.07 12.39 1.06
C GLY A 116 -5.03 12.02 2.12
N VAL A 117 -4.71 10.73 2.27
CA VAL A 117 -3.70 10.25 3.21
C VAL A 117 -2.30 10.77 2.84
N VAL A 118 -1.91 10.67 1.56
CA VAL A 118 -0.60 11.13 1.07
C VAL A 118 -0.45 12.64 1.26
N GLN A 119 -1.46 13.43 0.91
CA GLN A 119 -1.46 14.88 1.07
C GLN A 119 -1.38 15.31 2.55
N HIS A 120 -2.02 14.55 3.44
CA HIS A 120 -2.03 14.85 4.86
C HIS A 120 -0.67 14.61 5.52
N PHE A 121 -0.06 13.44 5.26
CA PHE A 121 1.15 13.02 5.97
C PHE A 121 2.46 13.41 5.29
N PHE A 122 2.43 13.59 3.96
CA PHE A 122 3.64 13.83 3.16
C PHE A 122 3.49 15.03 2.20
N PRO A 123 2.96 16.19 2.69
CA PRO A 123 2.72 17.36 1.84
C PRO A 123 4.01 18.01 1.31
N GLN A 124 5.16 17.70 1.92
CA GLN A 124 6.46 18.23 1.53
C GLN A 124 7.15 17.42 0.41
N ILE A 125 6.61 16.27 0.05
CA ILE A 125 7.19 15.40 -0.99
C ILE A 125 6.62 15.78 -2.34
N ASP A 126 7.52 15.96 -3.32
CA ASP A 126 7.16 16.19 -4.72
C ASP A 126 6.86 14.84 -5.40
N TRP A 127 5.63 14.40 -5.26
CA TRP A 127 5.17 13.14 -5.80
C TRP A 127 5.02 13.21 -7.32
N ALA A 128 5.83 12.47 -8.06
CA ALA A 128 5.69 12.34 -9.50
C ALA A 128 4.36 11.66 -9.91
N VAL A 129 3.85 10.78 -9.03
CA VAL A 129 2.55 10.12 -9.21
C VAL A 129 1.97 9.70 -7.88
N VAL A 130 0.65 9.87 -7.69
CA VAL A 130 -0.13 9.27 -6.61
C VAL A 130 -1.35 8.63 -7.24
N ARG A 131 -1.48 7.30 -7.12
CA ARG A 131 -2.56 6.53 -7.70
C ARG A 131 -3.16 5.59 -6.66
N GLY A 132 -4.46 5.72 -6.46
CA GLY A 132 -5.28 4.68 -5.85
C GLY A 132 -6.08 3.91 -6.90
N GLN A 133 -7.04 3.12 -6.44
CA GLN A 133 -7.97 2.40 -7.30
C GLN A 133 -8.93 3.37 -7.98
N VAL A 134 -9.03 3.26 -9.29
CA VAL A 134 -10.03 3.94 -10.13
C VAL A 134 -10.75 2.92 -11.01
N GLU A 135 -11.98 3.23 -11.38
CA GLU A 135 -12.76 2.39 -12.29
C GLU A 135 -12.05 2.23 -13.65
N GLY A 136 -12.13 1.05 -14.23
CA GLY A 136 -11.51 0.72 -15.52
C GLY A 136 -10.02 0.38 -15.48
N VAL A 137 -9.35 0.53 -14.32
CA VAL A 137 -7.98 0.07 -14.13
C VAL A 137 -7.98 -1.12 -13.17
N PRO A 138 -7.43 -2.28 -13.57
CA PRO A 138 -7.31 -3.43 -12.69
C PRO A 138 -6.49 -3.11 -11.44
N VAL A 139 -6.90 -3.69 -10.29
CA VAL A 139 -6.16 -3.55 -9.04
C VAL A 139 -4.91 -4.44 -9.01
N LYS A 140 -3.95 -4.12 -8.17
CA LYS A 140 -2.85 -5.01 -7.83
C LYS A 140 -3.41 -6.39 -7.44
N PRO A 141 -2.84 -7.52 -7.86
CA PRO A 141 -1.53 -7.70 -8.49
C PRO A 141 -1.50 -7.62 -10.02
N ASP A 142 -2.49 -7.01 -10.68
CA ASP A 142 -2.37 -6.69 -12.10
C ASP A 142 -1.33 -5.58 -12.28
N PRO A 143 -0.39 -5.70 -13.24
CA PRO A 143 0.68 -4.73 -13.42
C PRO A 143 0.24 -3.40 -14.04
N ALA A 144 -0.98 -3.28 -14.56
CA ALA A 144 -1.43 -2.11 -15.30
C ALA A 144 -1.25 -0.80 -14.53
N GLY A 145 -1.63 -0.77 -13.24
CA GLY A 145 -1.45 0.42 -12.39
C GLY A 145 0.02 0.81 -12.23
N ALA A 146 0.91 -0.18 -12.05
CA ALA A 146 2.35 0.04 -11.90
C ALA A 146 3.00 0.54 -13.20
N LEU A 147 2.62 -0.04 -14.34
CA LEU A 147 3.10 0.40 -15.66
C LEU A 147 2.65 1.82 -15.99
N LEU A 148 1.39 2.17 -15.67
CA LEU A 148 0.90 3.54 -15.79
C LEU A 148 1.66 4.51 -14.89
N ALA A 149 1.99 4.11 -13.65
CA ALA A 149 2.79 4.91 -12.74
C ALA A 149 4.21 5.14 -13.28
N ALA A 150 4.89 4.12 -13.79
CA ALA A 150 6.21 4.24 -14.41
C ALA A 150 6.19 5.20 -15.60
N ALA A 151 5.17 5.08 -16.47
CA ALA A 151 4.99 5.98 -17.63
C ALA A 151 4.78 7.44 -17.18
N GLN A 152 3.98 7.69 -16.14
CA GLN A 152 3.79 9.03 -15.56
C GLN A 152 5.07 9.58 -14.92
N MET A 153 5.84 8.72 -14.27
CA MET A 153 7.17 9.08 -13.77
C MET A 153 8.22 9.27 -14.89
N GLY A 154 7.92 8.89 -16.15
CA GLY A 154 8.82 9.00 -17.29
C GLY A 154 10.08 8.13 -17.13
N VAL A 155 9.93 6.90 -16.61
CA VAL A 155 11.00 5.92 -16.39
C VAL A 155 10.63 4.57 -16.99
N ASP A 156 11.64 3.77 -17.34
CA ASP A 156 11.43 2.36 -17.69
C ASP A 156 11.07 1.58 -16.42
N PRO A 157 10.11 0.61 -16.48
CA PRO A 157 9.81 -0.24 -15.34
C PRO A 157 11.03 -0.91 -14.71
N ALA A 158 12.02 -1.32 -15.50
CA ALA A 158 13.27 -1.90 -15.01
C ALA A 158 14.16 -0.93 -14.20
N GLU A 159 13.86 0.38 -14.25
CA GLU A 159 14.54 1.43 -13.47
C GLU A 159 13.77 1.80 -12.19
N VAL A 160 12.69 1.07 -11.85
CA VAL A 160 11.83 1.31 -10.69
C VAL A 160 12.10 0.30 -9.60
N LEU A 161 12.37 0.79 -8.38
CA LEU A 161 12.27 0.02 -7.15
C LEU A 161 10.82 0.05 -6.68
N TYR A 162 10.21 -1.11 -6.44
CA TYR A 162 8.84 -1.19 -5.93
C TYR A 162 8.86 -1.69 -4.49
N LEU A 163 8.44 -0.85 -3.55
CA LEU A 163 8.35 -1.18 -2.13
C LEU A 163 6.90 -1.47 -1.73
N GLY A 164 6.68 -2.62 -1.11
CA GLY A 164 5.39 -3.01 -0.54
C GLY A 164 5.56 -4.04 0.56
N ASP A 165 4.50 -4.31 1.28
CA ASP A 165 4.53 -5.18 2.47
C ASP A 165 3.70 -6.46 2.32
N THR A 166 3.15 -6.73 1.13
CA THR A 166 2.29 -7.90 0.87
C THR A 166 2.72 -8.68 -0.38
N ALA A 167 2.25 -9.94 -0.48
CA ALA A 167 2.38 -10.76 -1.68
C ALA A 167 1.84 -10.06 -2.93
N VAL A 168 0.76 -9.27 -2.77
CA VAL A 168 0.14 -8.51 -3.87
C VAL A 168 1.13 -7.52 -4.48
N ASP A 169 1.92 -6.85 -3.66
CA ASP A 169 2.93 -5.88 -4.09
C ASP A 169 4.07 -6.57 -4.84
N MET A 170 4.59 -7.66 -4.26
CA MET A 170 5.67 -8.42 -4.87
C MET A 170 5.26 -8.95 -6.24
N HIS A 171 4.07 -9.55 -6.34
CA HIS A 171 3.53 -10.02 -7.62
C HIS A 171 3.32 -8.88 -8.63
N THR A 172 2.86 -7.70 -8.17
CA THR A 172 2.71 -6.51 -9.02
C THR A 172 4.06 -6.09 -9.59
N ALA A 173 5.07 -5.95 -8.74
CA ALA A 173 6.41 -5.54 -9.12
C ALA A 173 7.03 -6.52 -10.14
N VAL A 174 6.98 -7.83 -9.86
CA VAL A 174 7.50 -8.88 -10.75
C VAL A 174 6.82 -8.82 -12.12
N ARG A 175 5.48 -8.74 -12.13
CA ARG A 175 4.70 -8.70 -13.39
C ARG A 175 4.92 -7.42 -14.18
N ALA A 176 5.22 -6.31 -13.50
CA ALA A 176 5.53 -5.03 -14.14
C ALA A 176 6.99 -4.93 -14.60
N GLY A 177 7.85 -5.90 -14.29
CA GLY A 177 9.29 -5.85 -14.57
C GLY A 177 10.06 -4.86 -13.70
N MET A 178 9.51 -4.51 -12.52
CA MET A 178 10.14 -3.66 -11.51
C MET A 178 10.92 -4.50 -10.50
N TYR A 179 11.82 -3.88 -9.72
CA TYR A 179 12.58 -4.57 -8.68
C TYR A 179 11.76 -4.63 -7.37
N PRO A 180 11.33 -5.84 -6.91
CA PRO A 180 10.45 -5.98 -5.75
C PRO A 180 11.23 -5.92 -4.44
N ILE A 181 10.82 -5.01 -3.56
CA ILE A 181 11.36 -4.85 -2.20
C ILE A 181 10.24 -5.07 -1.19
N GLY A 182 10.45 -6.00 -0.25
CA GLY A 182 9.52 -6.28 0.83
C GLY A 182 9.81 -5.44 2.08
N ALA A 183 8.82 -4.73 2.59
CA ALA A 183 8.88 -3.98 3.84
C ALA A 183 8.49 -4.88 5.03
N LEU A 184 9.44 -5.18 5.92
CA LEU A 184 9.21 -6.07 7.07
C LEU A 184 8.53 -5.39 8.26
N TRP A 185 8.39 -4.07 8.25
CA TRP A 185 7.62 -3.34 9.26
C TRP A 185 6.10 -3.34 9.02
N GLY A 186 5.67 -3.86 7.84
CA GLY A 186 4.27 -3.89 7.44
C GLY A 186 3.47 -5.09 7.97
N PHE A 187 2.54 -5.59 7.17
CA PHE A 187 1.53 -6.56 7.60
C PHE A 187 1.96 -8.02 7.44
N ARG A 188 2.91 -8.34 6.54
CA ARG A 188 3.26 -9.72 6.18
C ARG A 188 4.67 -10.12 6.64
N THR A 189 4.88 -11.42 6.63
CA THR A 189 6.14 -12.03 7.08
C THR A 189 7.21 -12.00 5.98
N ALA A 190 8.48 -12.10 6.41
CA ALA A 190 9.61 -12.22 5.48
C ALA A 190 9.51 -13.45 4.56
N GLU A 191 8.94 -14.54 5.07
CA GLU A 191 8.73 -15.77 4.31
C GLU A 191 7.74 -15.56 3.17
N GLU A 192 6.54 -15.02 3.47
CA GLU A 192 5.53 -14.70 2.46
C GLU A 192 6.09 -13.77 1.37
N LEU A 193 6.81 -12.72 1.77
CA LEU A 193 7.38 -11.76 0.81
C LEU A 193 8.44 -12.41 -0.09
N ARG A 194 9.32 -13.27 0.46
CA ARG A 194 10.32 -14.01 -0.35
C ARG A 194 9.66 -14.97 -1.33
N GLU A 195 8.71 -15.75 -0.87
CA GLU A 195 7.97 -16.70 -1.71
C GLU A 195 7.18 -16.00 -2.82
N SER A 196 6.75 -14.75 -2.58
CA SER A 196 6.04 -13.92 -3.55
C SER A 196 6.95 -13.14 -4.50
N GLY A 197 8.28 -13.28 -4.38
CA GLY A 197 9.24 -12.75 -5.33
C GLY A 197 10.03 -11.53 -4.88
N ALA A 198 10.02 -11.16 -3.58
CA ALA A 198 10.88 -10.11 -3.05
C ALA A 198 12.36 -10.43 -3.34
N GLN A 199 13.07 -9.50 -3.98
CA GLN A 199 14.50 -9.60 -4.24
C GLN A 199 15.35 -8.93 -3.16
N HIS A 200 14.74 -8.02 -2.40
CA HIS A 200 15.32 -7.43 -1.20
C HIS A 200 14.25 -7.36 -0.10
N LEU A 201 14.67 -7.54 1.16
CA LEU A 201 13.83 -7.33 2.33
C LEU A 201 14.43 -6.23 3.19
N ALA A 202 13.65 -5.20 3.45
CA ALA A 202 14.03 -4.07 4.28
C ALA A 202 13.46 -4.24 5.69
N GLU A 203 14.32 -4.27 6.70
CA GLU A 203 13.92 -4.40 8.10
C GLU A 203 13.41 -3.08 8.68
N SER A 204 13.93 -1.96 8.18
CA SER A 204 13.51 -0.62 8.57
C SER A 204 13.67 0.38 7.42
N PRO A 205 12.96 1.53 7.45
CA PRO A 205 13.15 2.60 6.48
C PRO A 205 14.59 3.11 6.39
N GLU A 206 15.31 3.20 7.51
CA GLU A 206 16.71 3.60 7.54
C GLU A 206 17.63 2.61 6.82
N MET A 207 17.46 1.30 7.07
CA MET A 207 18.22 0.26 6.37
C MET A 207 17.94 0.28 4.87
N LEU A 208 16.68 0.50 4.49
CA LEU A 208 16.29 0.65 3.09
C LEU A 208 16.94 1.87 2.43
N GLU A 209 16.96 3.02 3.10
CA GLU A 209 17.64 4.23 2.61
C GLU A 209 19.11 3.92 2.28
N ASN A 210 19.83 3.38 3.24
CA ASN A 210 21.24 3.03 3.07
C ASN A 210 21.46 2.04 1.90
N TRP A 211 20.57 1.06 1.74
CA TRP A 211 20.66 0.09 0.65
C TRP A 211 20.40 0.77 -0.70
N ILE A 212 19.33 1.58 -0.82
CA ILE A 212 18.98 2.28 -2.07
C ILE A 212 20.15 3.20 -2.50
N LEU A 213 20.71 3.95 -1.58
CA LEU A 213 21.85 4.85 -1.87
C LEU A 213 23.06 4.09 -2.44
N ASN A 214 23.30 2.87 -1.96
CA ASN A 214 24.40 2.03 -2.47
C ASN A 214 24.14 1.48 -3.87
N VAL A 215 22.89 1.09 -4.20
CA VAL A 215 22.55 0.48 -5.50
C VAL A 215 22.23 1.50 -6.59
N THR A 216 21.97 2.74 -6.22
CA THR A 216 21.73 3.85 -7.18
C THR A 216 22.98 4.59 -7.56
N ASN A 217 24.09 4.42 -6.83
CA ASN A 217 25.34 5.17 -7.00
C ASN A 217 25.13 6.71 -7.00
N LEU A 218 24.23 7.21 -6.15
CA LEU A 218 23.84 8.62 -6.02
C LEU A 218 24.53 9.28 -4.82
#